data_821e888bf4d4b17b3efbfcc2c02b9937
#
_entry.id   821e888bf4d4b17b3efbfcc2c02b9937
#
_cell.length_a   1.000
_cell.length_b   1.000
_cell.length_c   1.000
_cell.angle_alpha   90.00
_cell.angle_beta   90.00
_cell.angle_gamma   90.00
#
_symmetry.space_group_name_H-M   'P 1'
#
loop_
_entity.id
_entity.type
_entity.pdbx_description
1 polymer ?
#
loop_
_entity_poly.entity_id
_entity_poly.type
_entity_poly.pdbx_seq_one_letter_code
_entity_poly.pdbx_strand_id
1 'polypeptide(L)'
;MDPDTNVGDEPRSSGSSLRWCSLSLAGSGLSKISDDIESKTVSEAGDIGDRACHSSRRSDFGSFRSSVGNGTGNPIPDSNILPSATSNSITPDAPLSGKGIYPVSTEELENSEDKKQDVEKVLTPSLEYVSYRIYLSFFGILGVLTRYLLQKLFGPSILGVTSNQSILYLDLPSNMVGSFLMGWLGVVFKGDICRVSDYLVIGLSTGYLGSLTTFSGWNQEMLNLSVDGKWVFTVLGFFIGLFLASHSIIFGIETAQGFRWLLTRLNSTSSSKNSNSSSKRGLNNHRCHLAILVALLLMLGVLWSVSGTQLKEKFNSGGSGAQLWLACLVAPPGVWIRWFLARYNGRGLGSAGILKWVPFGTLTANISAACIMAALSTVNKAVNTKTCDTLVTGIQFGFLGCLSTVSTFIAEFNAMRESKHTWRAYAYALMTFGLSFVLGTLVYSVPVWINGYN
;
A
#
# COMPACT_ATOMS: atom_id res chain seq x y z
N MET A 1 72.51 -6.46 25.48
CA MET A 1 72.45 -7.92 25.25
C MET A 1 71.02 -8.20 24.85
N ASP A 2 70.83 -8.15 23.53
CA ASP A 2 69.75 -8.93 22.87
C ASP A 2 70.04 -10.41 23.03
N PRO A 3 69.13 -11.38 22.75
CA PRO A 3 68.17 -11.37 21.64
C PRO A 3 66.80 -12.07 21.86
N ASP A 4 65.91 -11.81 20.88
CA ASP A 4 65.08 -12.75 20.08
C ASP A 4 64.06 -13.71 20.78
N THR A 5 62.81 -13.75 20.40
CA THR A 5 62.13 -14.32 19.25
C THR A 5 60.66 -14.63 19.51
N ASN A 6 59.88 -14.53 18.42
CA ASN A 6 58.68 -15.28 17.99
C ASN A 6 57.31 -14.87 18.50
N VAL A 7 56.58 -14.15 17.66
CA VAL A 7 55.60 -14.51 16.60
C VAL A 7 54.61 -15.61 17.00
N GLY A 8 53.38 -15.21 17.22
CA GLY A 8 52.19 -16.05 17.27
C GLY A 8 51.05 -15.33 16.55
N ASP A 9 50.74 -15.75 15.33
CA ASP A 9 49.67 -15.29 14.47
C ASP A 9 48.27 -15.63 15.04
N GLU A 10 47.43 -14.62 15.23
CA GLU A 10 46.02 -14.82 15.34
C GLU A 10 45.31 -14.50 13.99
N PRO A 11 44.37 -15.31 13.53
CA PRO A 11 43.70 -15.08 12.27
C PRO A 11 42.62 -14.03 12.39
N ARG A 12 42.80 -12.94 11.67
CA ARG A 12 41.76 -11.91 11.43
C ARG A 12 40.60 -12.52 10.67
N SER A 13 39.40 -12.46 11.28
CA SER A 13 38.14 -12.70 10.59
C SER A 13 37.89 -11.61 9.54
N SER A 14 37.93 -11.99 8.29
CA SER A 14 37.58 -11.12 7.16
C SER A 14 36.09 -10.91 7.09
N GLY A 15 35.64 -9.74 7.50
CA GLY A 15 34.31 -9.23 7.13
C GLY A 15 34.27 -9.00 5.61
N SER A 16 33.49 -9.77 4.91
CA SER A 16 33.22 -9.56 3.49
C SER A 16 32.33 -8.32 3.29
N SER A 17 32.99 -7.16 3.11
CA SER A 17 32.34 -5.99 2.53
C SER A 17 32.13 -6.24 1.05
N LEU A 18 30.87 -6.38 0.63
CA LEU A 18 30.48 -6.35 -0.78
C LEU A 18 30.87 -4.98 -1.37
N ARG A 19 32.04 -4.93 -2.00
CA ARG A 19 32.45 -3.81 -2.88
C ARG A 19 31.59 -3.86 -4.14
N TRP A 20 30.66 -2.93 -4.26
CA TRP A 20 30.07 -2.62 -5.54
C TRP A 20 31.12 -1.96 -6.43
N CYS A 21 31.46 -2.62 -7.54
CA CYS A 21 32.29 -2.03 -8.58
C CYS A 21 31.59 -0.81 -9.16
N SER A 22 32.08 0.38 -8.83
CA SER A 22 31.69 1.63 -9.49
C SER A 22 32.36 1.68 -10.87
N LEU A 23 31.62 1.28 -11.90
CA LEU A 23 31.93 1.68 -13.26
C LEU A 23 31.41 3.10 -13.47
N SER A 24 32.32 4.05 -13.51
CA SER A 24 32.08 5.43 -13.88
C SER A 24 31.80 5.51 -15.38
N LEU A 25 30.52 5.47 -15.76
CA LEU A 25 30.04 5.88 -17.08
C LEU A 25 28.89 6.85 -16.93
N ALA A 26 29.06 8.06 -17.47
CA ALA A 26 28.08 9.12 -17.69
C ALA A 26 27.07 9.34 -16.53
N GLY A 27 27.43 10.20 -15.59
CA GLY A 27 26.74 10.39 -14.30
C GLY A 27 25.32 10.95 -14.29
N SER A 28 24.70 11.28 -15.41
CA SER A 28 23.32 11.80 -15.42
C SER A 28 22.25 10.75 -15.78
N GLY A 29 22.59 9.76 -16.60
CA GLY A 29 21.62 8.73 -17.01
C GLY A 29 21.40 7.66 -15.94
N LEU A 30 22.47 7.20 -15.26
CA LEU A 30 22.37 6.16 -14.22
C LEU A 30 21.67 6.66 -12.96
N SER A 31 21.91 7.91 -12.57
CA SER A 31 21.20 8.56 -11.45
C SER A 31 19.70 8.60 -11.69
N LYS A 32 19.28 8.98 -12.88
CA LYS A 32 17.86 9.08 -13.25
C LYS A 32 17.16 7.73 -13.28
N ILE A 33 17.82 6.68 -13.77
CA ILE A 33 17.30 5.30 -13.76
C ILE A 33 17.16 4.78 -12.32
N SER A 34 18.14 5.06 -11.45
CA SER A 34 18.07 4.68 -10.03
C SER A 34 16.93 5.36 -9.30
N ASP A 35 16.71 6.67 -9.54
CA ASP A 35 15.61 7.44 -8.95
C ASP A 35 14.23 6.97 -9.46
N ASP A 36 14.12 6.58 -10.72
CA ASP A 36 12.88 6.04 -11.29
C ASP A 36 12.53 4.66 -10.70
N ILE A 37 13.52 3.78 -10.48
CA ILE A 37 13.32 2.48 -9.81
C ILE A 37 12.90 2.67 -8.35
N GLU A 38 13.57 3.56 -7.61
CA GLU A 38 13.23 3.87 -6.23
C GLU A 38 11.81 4.42 -6.11
N SER A 39 11.43 5.38 -6.97
CA SER A 39 10.08 5.94 -7.00
C SER A 39 9.01 4.90 -7.33
N LYS A 40 9.33 3.93 -8.19
CA LYS A 40 8.46 2.81 -8.51
C LYS A 40 8.28 1.91 -7.30
N THR A 41 9.34 1.54 -6.61
CA THR A 41 9.30 0.68 -5.40
C THR A 41 8.46 1.31 -4.29
N VAL A 42 8.64 2.59 -4.00
CA VAL A 42 7.84 3.33 -3.02
C VAL A 42 6.37 3.38 -3.42
N SER A 43 6.08 3.67 -4.69
CA SER A 43 4.70 3.69 -5.22
C SER A 43 4.01 2.31 -5.17
N GLU A 44 4.77 1.22 -5.22
CA GLU A 44 4.26 -0.15 -5.13
C GLU A 44 4.09 -0.64 -3.68
N ALA A 45 4.85 -0.07 -2.74
CA ALA A 45 4.68 -0.33 -1.31
C ALA A 45 3.37 0.23 -0.78
N GLY A 46 2.91 1.38 -1.32
CA GLY A 46 1.66 2.02 -0.98
C GLY A 46 0.44 1.49 -1.76
N ASP A 47 -0.62 2.26 -1.74
CA ASP A 47 -1.83 1.99 -2.50
C ASP A 47 -1.60 2.19 -4.01
N ILE A 48 -2.01 1.20 -4.79
CA ILE A 48 -1.81 1.20 -6.25
C ILE A 48 -2.81 2.13 -6.96
N GLY A 49 -3.96 2.38 -6.36
CA GLY A 49 -5.05 3.14 -6.95
C GLY A 49 -5.72 2.39 -8.11
N ASP A 50 -6.51 3.12 -8.88
CA ASP A 50 -7.21 2.60 -10.05
C ASP A 50 -6.30 2.23 -11.24
N ARG A 51 -5.00 2.47 -11.13
CA ARG A 51 -4.00 1.97 -12.10
C ARG A 51 -3.96 0.45 -12.18
N ALA A 52 -4.45 -0.24 -11.16
CA ALA A 52 -4.61 -1.69 -11.18
C ALA A 52 -5.56 -2.18 -12.31
N CYS A 53 -6.49 -1.33 -12.73
CA CYS A 53 -7.44 -1.63 -13.81
C CYS A 53 -6.84 -1.53 -15.22
N HIS A 54 -5.59 -1.07 -15.37
CA HIS A 54 -4.95 -0.93 -16.68
C HIS A 54 -4.07 -2.13 -16.99
N SER A 55 -4.32 -2.79 -18.13
CA SER A 55 -3.68 -4.03 -18.59
C SER A 55 -2.14 -3.96 -18.70
N SER A 56 -1.56 -2.78 -18.89
CA SER A 56 -0.11 -2.57 -18.97
C SER A 56 0.64 -2.92 -17.67
N ARG A 57 -0.05 -3.11 -16.56
CA ARG A 57 0.55 -3.42 -15.27
C ARG A 57 0.61 -4.92 -14.96
N ARG A 58 -0.18 -5.75 -15.65
CA ARG A 58 -0.11 -7.22 -15.51
C ARG A 58 1.25 -7.79 -15.92
N SER A 59 1.91 -7.18 -16.92
CA SER A 59 3.25 -7.60 -17.36
C SER A 59 4.36 -7.25 -16.37
N ASP A 60 4.22 -6.13 -15.63
CA ASP A 60 5.25 -5.65 -14.69
C ASP A 60 5.24 -6.42 -13.35
N PHE A 61 4.09 -6.90 -12.88
CA PHE A 61 3.99 -7.69 -11.65
C PHE A 61 4.68 -9.07 -11.75
N GLY A 62 4.79 -9.62 -12.98
CA GLY A 62 5.50 -10.87 -13.26
C GLY A 62 7.02 -10.73 -13.28
N SER A 63 7.55 -9.55 -13.59
CA SER A 63 8.98 -9.30 -13.78
C SER A 63 9.78 -9.14 -12.48
N PHE A 64 9.14 -8.74 -11.38
CA PHE A 64 9.83 -8.57 -10.08
C PHE A 64 10.25 -9.90 -9.42
N ARG A 65 9.86 -11.03 -9.99
CA ARG A 65 10.08 -12.37 -9.44
C ARG A 65 11.45 -12.96 -9.74
N SER A 66 12.24 -12.36 -10.62
CA SER A 66 13.49 -12.96 -11.13
C SER A 66 14.76 -12.48 -10.43
N SER A 67 14.69 -11.49 -9.53
CA SER A 67 15.89 -10.85 -8.96
C SER A 67 16.24 -11.23 -7.53
N VAL A 68 15.42 -12.02 -6.83
CA VAL A 68 15.74 -12.47 -5.46
C VAL A 68 15.63 -13.99 -5.39
N GLY A 69 16.69 -14.67 -5.77
CA GLY A 69 16.88 -16.09 -5.48
C GLY A 69 17.45 -16.91 -6.65
N ASN A 70 18.75 -16.93 -6.80
CA ASN A 70 19.56 -18.13 -6.86
C ASN A 70 21.02 -17.75 -7.15
N GLY A 71 21.78 -17.61 -6.07
CA GLY A 71 23.21 -17.82 -6.12
C GLY A 71 23.49 -19.28 -5.78
N THR A 72 23.63 -20.13 -6.76
CA THR A 72 24.42 -21.34 -6.69
C THR A 72 25.06 -21.54 -8.04
N GLY A 73 26.40 -21.52 -8.00
CA GLY A 73 27.25 -21.57 -9.15
C GLY A 73 27.31 -22.95 -9.80
N ASN A 74 27.79 -22.94 -11.00
CA ASN A 74 29.00 -23.66 -11.38
C ASN A 74 29.41 -23.29 -12.81
N PRO A 75 30.69 -23.44 -13.18
CA PRO A 75 31.31 -22.69 -14.24
C PRO A 75 31.70 -23.51 -15.48
N ILE A 76 31.99 -22.75 -16.57
CA ILE A 76 33.01 -23.01 -17.63
C ILE A 76 32.63 -23.99 -18.77
N PRO A 77 33.17 -23.89 -20.02
CA PRO A 77 34.30 -23.10 -20.49
C PRO A 77 34.15 -22.35 -21.84
N ASP A 78 35.13 -21.50 -22.05
CA ASP A 78 35.71 -20.92 -23.25
C ASP A 78 35.47 -21.55 -24.62
N SER A 79 35.27 -20.71 -25.63
CA SER A 79 36.13 -20.70 -26.82
C SER A 79 35.86 -19.45 -27.68
N ASN A 80 36.93 -18.68 -27.80
CA ASN A 80 37.35 -17.77 -28.86
C ASN A 80 36.58 -17.82 -30.20
N ILE A 81 36.30 -16.65 -30.79
CA ILE A 81 36.88 -16.18 -32.06
C ILE A 81 36.30 -14.78 -32.39
N LEU A 82 37.16 -13.77 -32.39
CA LEU A 82 37.11 -12.59 -33.25
C LEU A 82 37.94 -12.92 -34.50
N PRO A 83 37.84 -12.31 -35.67
CA PRO A 83 37.94 -10.85 -35.85
C PRO A 83 37.26 -10.22 -37.08
N SER A 84 37.38 -8.90 -37.08
CA SER A 84 37.67 -7.92 -38.10
C SER A 84 36.58 -7.37 -39.02
N ALA A 85 36.55 -6.08 -38.90
CA ALA A 85 36.26 -4.96 -39.70
C ALA A 85 36.35 -5.12 -41.26
N THR A 86 35.47 -4.45 -41.97
CA THR A 86 35.85 -3.33 -42.90
C THR A 86 34.64 -2.58 -43.44
N SER A 87 34.84 -1.29 -43.57
CA SER A 87 34.11 -0.21 -44.18
C SER A 87 33.73 -0.37 -45.65
N ASN A 88 32.68 0.24 -46.09
CA ASN A 88 32.56 1.33 -47.07
C ASN A 88 31.16 1.43 -47.75
N SER A 89 30.47 2.46 -47.52
CA SER A 89 30.03 3.57 -48.40
C SER A 89 29.35 3.31 -49.76
N ILE A 90 28.35 4.16 -49.98
CA ILE A 90 27.82 4.73 -51.23
C ILE A 90 26.48 4.18 -51.76
N THR A 91 25.49 5.09 -51.76
CA THR A 91 24.23 5.18 -52.54
C THR A 91 24.50 5.38 -54.03
N PRO A 92 23.50 5.54 -54.94
CA PRO A 92 22.05 5.29 -54.97
C PRO A 92 21.58 4.60 -56.31
N ASP A 93 20.25 4.47 -56.45
CA ASP A 93 19.41 4.51 -57.65
C ASP A 93 18.47 3.32 -57.89
N ALA A 94 17.18 3.67 -58.00
CA ALA A 94 16.13 2.86 -58.56
C ALA A 94 16.21 2.80 -60.11
N PRO A 95 15.43 2.04 -60.91
CA PRO A 95 14.06 1.57 -60.71
C PRO A 95 13.65 0.24 -61.43
N LEU A 96 12.39 -0.19 -61.20
CA LEU A 96 11.44 -0.85 -62.11
C LEU A 96 11.49 -2.35 -62.43
N SER A 97 10.34 -2.95 -62.06
CA SER A 97 9.54 -3.91 -62.86
C SER A 97 9.98 -5.36 -63.01
N GLY A 98 9.07 -6.29 -62.61
CA GLY A 98 9.11 -7.65 -63.03
C GLY A 98 8.15 -8.58 -62.25
N LYS A 99 6.95 -8.81 -62.80
CA LYS A 99 6.03 -9.86 -62.42
C LYS A 99 6.72 -11.23 -62.47
N GLY A 100 6.61 -12.00 -61.38
CA GLY A 100 6.93 -13.39 -61.36
C GLY A 100 5.92 -14.14 -60.53
N ILE A 101 4.97 -14.81 -61.17
CA ILE A 101 4.01 -15.76 -60.60
C ILE A 101 4.78 -17.05 -60.36
N TYR A 102 4.81 -17.53 -59.11
CA TYR A 102 5.17 -18.92 -58.78
C TYR A 102 4.05 -19.58 -58.00
N PRO A 103 3.79 -20.89 -58.23
CA PRO A 103 2.58 -21.56 -57.76
C PRO A 103 2.67 -21.90 -56.24
N VAL A 104 1.56 -21.72 -55.58
CA VAL A 104 1.28 -22.15 -54.21
C VAL A 104 1.27 -23.67 -54.18
N SER A 105 2.18 -24.29 -53.46
CA SER A 105 2.12 -25.69 -53.06
C SER A 105 1.13 -25.87 -51.92
N THR A 106 0.10 -26.62 -52.21
CA THR A 106 -1.03 -27.03 -51.38
C THR A 106 -0.61 -28.15 -50.43
N GLU A 107 0.20 -27.87 -49.38
CA GLU A 107 0.52 -28.89 -48.36
C GLU A 107 0.80 -28.32 -46.95
N GLU A 108 0.21 -27.19 -46.57
CA GLU A 108 0.26 -26.68 -45.20
C GLU A 108 -1.13 -26.26 -44.67
N LEU A 109 -2.18 -27.03 -44.99
CA LEU A 109 -3.54 -26.68 -44.56
C LEU A 109 -4.13 -27.74 -43.62
N GLU A 110 -3.34 -28.51 -42.88
CA GLU A 110 -3.87 -29.51 -41.95
C GLU A 110 -3.25 -29.52 -40.55
N ASN A 111 -2.64 -28.43 -40.07
CA ASN A 111 -2.18 -28.36 -38.66
C ASN A 111 -2.51 -27.03 -37.96
N SER A 112 -3.65 -26.41 -38.27
CA SER A 112 -4.07 -25.15 -37.62
C SER A 112 -5.33 -25.29 -36.75
N GLU A 113 -5.78 -26.48 -36.37
CA GLU A 113 -7.02 -26.65 -35.59
C GLU A 113 -6.83 -26.93 -34.11
N ASP A 114 -5.61 -26.92 -33.53
CA ASP A 114 -5.44 -27.17 -32.10
C ASP A 114 -4.66 -26.09 -31.31
N LYS A 115 -4.56 -24.89 -31.83
CA LYS A 115 -4.34 -23.71 -30.98
C LYS A 115 -5.67 -23.05 -30.72
N LYS A 116 -6.52 -23.68 -29.91
CA LYS A 116 -7.47 -22.95 -29.07
C LYS A 116 -6.64 -22.06 -28.18
N GLN A 117 -6.36 -20.84 -28.66
CA GLN A 117 -6.06 -19.72 -27.80
C GLN A 117 -7.18 -19.71 -26.76
N ASP A 118 -6.84 -20.04 -25.53
CA ASP A 118 -7.62 -19.62 -24.36
C ASP A 118 -7.67 -18.09 -24.44
N VAL A 119 -8.67 -17.58 -25.16
CA VAL A 119 -9.09 -16.19 -25.12
C VAL A 119 -9.61 -16.03 -23.69
N GLU A 120 -8.69 -15.69 -22.79
CA GLU A 120 -9.01 -15.24 -21.45
C GLU A 120 -10.09 -14.16 -21.64
N LYS A 121 -11.33 -14.51 -21.30
CA LYS A 121 -12.46 -13.58 -21.41
C LYS A 121 -12.14 -12.41 -20.48
N VAL A 122 -11.49 -11.39 -21.04
CA VAL A 122 -11.20 -10.14 -20.36
C VAL A 122 -12.56 -9.57 -19.93
N LEU A 123 -12.76 -9.42 -18.62
CA LEU A 123 -13.96 -8.76 -18.10
C LEU A 123 -14.10 -7.41 -18.80
N THR A 124 -15.34 -7.00 -19.07
CA THR A 124 -15.57 -5.64 -19.56
C THR A 124 -14.97 -4.65 -18.56
N PRO A 125 -14.27 -3.60 -19.01
CA PRO A 125 -13.60 -2.64 -18.08
C PRO A 125 -14.53 -2.06 -17.01
N SER A 126 -15.81 -1.90 -17.35
CA SER A 126 -16.84 -1.43 -16.41
C SER A 126 -17.09 -2.44 -15.28
N LEU A 127 -17.15 -3.74 -15.58
CA LEU A 127 -17.38 -4.78 -14.57
C LEU A 127 -16.16 -4.93 -13.66
N GLU A 128 -14.96 -4.81 -14.22
CA GLU A 128 -13.72 -4.81 -13.46
C GLU A 128 -13.68 -3.66 -12.44
N TYR A 129 -14.02 -2.44 -12.89
CA TYR A 129 -14.07 -1.27 -12.01
C TYR A 129 -15.12 -1.38 -10.91
N VAL A 130 -16.31 -1.91 -11.23
CA VAL A 130 -17.38 -2.17 -10.24
C VAL A 130 -16.94 -3.23 -9.24
N SER A 131 -16.24 -4.28 -9.68
CA SER A 131 -15.70 -5.33 -8.79
C SER A 131 -14.74 -4.74 -7.75
N TYR A 132 -13.79 -3.90 -8.15
CA TYR A 132 -12.91 -3.21 -7.19
C TYR A 132 -13.69 -2.38 -6.18
N ARG A 133 -14.71 -1.65 -6.60
CA ARG A 133 -15.52 -0.83 -5.69
C ARG A 133 -16.29 -1.67 -4.67
N ILE A 134 -16.81 -2.82 -5.05
CA ILE A 134 -17.53 -3.73 -4.14
C ILE A 134 -16.56 -4.30 -3.11
N TYR A 135 -15.39 -4.81 -3.54
CA TYR A 135 -14.36 -5.29 -2.63
C TYR A 135 -13.89 -4.19 -1.66
N LEU A 136 -13.59 -3.00 -2.16
CA LEU A 136 -13.18 -1.86 -1.35
C LEU A 136 -14.24 -1.49 -0.31
N SER A 137 -15.53 -1.48 -0.69
CA SER A 137 -16.65 -1.15 0.21
C SER A 137 -16.80 -2.16 1.32
N PHE A 138 -16.84 -3.44 0.97
CA PHE A 138 -17.01 -4.53 1.93
C PHE A 138 -15.84 -4.56 2.92
N PHE A 139 -14.63 -4.63 2.43
CA PHE A 139 -13.42 -4.65 3.25
C PHE A 139 -13.20 -3.33 4.01
N GLY A 140 -13.63 -2.20 3.45
CA GLY A 140 -13.60 -0.91 4.13
C GLY A 140 -14.48 -0.88 5.38
N ILE A 141 -15.72 -1.37 5.28
CA ILE A 141 -16.63 -1.47 6.44
C ILE A 141 -16.06 -2.42 7.49
N LEU A 142 -15.50 -3.57 7.10
CA LEU A 142 -14.83 -4.47 8.04
C LEU A 142 -13.67 -3.78 8.77
N GLY A 143 -12.90 -2.94 8.07
CA GLY A 143 -11.83 -2.13 8.67
C GLY A 143 -12.37 -1.17 9.74
N VAL A 144 -13.47 -0.47 9.43
CA VAL A 144 -14.16 0.44 10.39
C VAL A 144 -14.64 -0.32 11.62
N LEU A 145 -15.29 -1.46 11.45
CA LEU A 145 -15.77 -2.29 12.56
C LEU A 145 -14.61 -2.78 13.44
N THR A 146 -13.53 -3.25 12.83
CA THR A 146 -12.34 -3.70 13.58
C THR A 146 -11.68 -2.53 14.33
N ARG A 147 -11.57 -1.35 13.72
CA ARG A 147 -11.06 -0.15 14.39
C ARG A 147 -11.91 0.22 15.61
N TYR A 148 -13.22 0.21 15.48
CA TYR A 148 -14.13 0.46 16.61
C TYR A 148 -13.94 -0.56 17.74
N LEU A 149 -13.82 -1.85 17.42
CA LEU A 149 -13.59 -2.90 18.42
C LEU A 149 -12.25 -2.71 19.14
N LEU A 150 -11.18 -2.35 18.42
CA LEU A 150 -9.88 -2.08 19.02
C LEU A 150 -9.89 -0.82 19.90
N GLN A 151 -10.55 0.25 19.45
CA GLN A 151 -10.73 1.44 20.30
C GLN A 151 -11.53 1.11 21.58
N LYS A 152 -12.56 0.30 21.47
CA LYS A 152 -13.35 -0.11 22.65
C LYS A 152 -12.57 -1.02 23.60
N LEU A 153 -11.77 -1.94 23.03
CA LEU A 153 -10.94 -2.88 23.79
C LEU A 153 -9.84 -2.14 24.58
N PHE A 154 -9.06 -1.30 23.88
CA PHE A 154 -7.92 -0.60 24.49
C PHE A 154 -8.29 0.71 25.17
N GLY A 155 -9.46 1.25 24.86
CA GLY A 155 -9.98 2.49 25.44
C GLY A 155 -10.41 2.38 26.89
N PRO A 156 -10.93 3.50 27.46
CA PRO A 156 -11.31 3.58 28.87
C PRO A 156 -12.36 2.59 29.32
N SER A 157 -13.14 2.04 28.36
CA SER A 157 -14.25 1.14 28.68
C SER A 157 -13.83 -0.27 29.11
N ILE A 158 -12.66 -0.77 28.68
CA ILE A 158 -12.21 -2.14 28.98
C ILE A 158 -10.80 -2.13 29.59
N LEU A 159 -9.75 -1.85 28.80
CA LEU A 159 -8.36 -1.92 29.25
C LEU A 159 -7.80 -0.60 29.78
N GLY A 160 -8.35 0.55 29.37
CA GLY A 160 -7.91 1.87 29.81
C GLY A 160 -6.49 2.25 29.42
N VAL A 161 -5.92 1.61 28.39
CA VAL A 161 -4.54 1.88 27.92
C VAL A 161 -4.46 3.16 27.11
N THR A 162 -5.50 3.42 26.31
CA THR A 162 -5.61 4.58 25.43
C THR A 162 -6.76 5.48 25.85
N SER A 163 -6.60 6.79 25.68
CA SER A 163 -7.66 7.74 25.97
C SER A 163 -7.55 8.97 25.06
N ASN A 164 -8.65 9.72 24.94
CA ASN A 164 -8.60 11.09 24.44
C ASN A 164 -7.77 11.95 25.41
N GLN A 165 -7.05 12.93 24.92
CA GLN A 165 -6.19 13.82 25.70
C GLN A 165 -4.92 13.17 26.28
N SER A 166 -4.53 12.00 25.78
CA SER A 166 -3.26 11.34 26.12
C SER A 166 -2.37 11.17 24.89
N ILE A 167 -1.07 10.98 25.13
CA ILE A 167 -0.09 10.63 24.08
C ILE A 167 -0.47 9.31 23.40
N LEU A 168 -1.04 8.37 24.18
CA LEU A 168 -1.56 7.10 23.68
C LEU A 168 -3.02 7.28 23.26
N TYR A 169 -3.21 7.89 22.09
CA TYR A 169 -4.52 8.20 21.52
C TYR A 169 -5.32 6.96 21.14
N LEU A 170 -6.65 7.09 21.05
CA LEU A 170 -7.57 5.96 20.85
C LEU A 170 -7.30 5.12 19.58
N ASP A 171 -6.84 5.75 18.50
CA ASP A 171 -6.55 5.05 17.24
C ASP A 171 -5.16 4.39 17.21
N LEU A 172 -4.32 4.59 18.23
CA LEU A 172 -2.96 4.06 18.24
C LEU A 172 -2.92 2.52 18.10
N PRO A 173 -3.72 1.74 18.83
CA PRO A 173 -3.73 0.28 18.68
C PRO A 173 -4.15 -0.16 17.27
N SER A 174 -5.13 0.49 16.67
CA SER A 174 -5.58 0.18 15.32
C SER A 174 -4.52 0.53 14.26
N ASN A 175 -3.80 1.63 14.46
CA ASN A 175 -2.68 2.02 13.60
C ASN A 175 -1.50 1.04 13.73
N MET A 176 -1.19 0.56 14.92
CA MET A 176 -0.16 -0.47 15.15
C MET A 176 -0.54 -1.83 14.52
N VAL A 177 -1.74 -2.33 14.83
CA VAL A 177 -2.24 -3.61 14.29
C VAL A 177 -2.34 -3.55 12.76
N GLY A 178 -2.89 -2.47 12.22
CA GLY A 178 -2.99 -2.29 10.78
C GLY A 178 -1.63 -2.20 10.09
N SER A 179 -0.64 -1.54 10.69
CA SER A 179 0.73 -1.49 10.18
C SER A 179 1.43 -2.86 10.26
N PHE A 180 1.25 -3.62 11.34
CA PHE A 180 1.73 -4.99 11.47
C PHE A 180 1.15 -5.89 10.37
N LEU A 181 -0.17 -5.87 10.18
CA LEU A 181 -0.84 -6.64 9.15
C LEU A 181 -0.46 -6.17 7.73
N MET A 182 -0.11 -4.88 7.54
CA MET A 182 0.41 -4.39 6.26
C MET A 182 1.76 -5.04 5.94
N GLY A 183 2.62 -5.27 6.93
CA GLY A 183 3.85 -6.04 6.78
C GLY A 183 3.58 -7.45 6.26
N TRP A 184 2.57 -8.13 6.79
CA TRP A 184 2.15 -9.46 6.35
C TRP A 184 1.51 -9.45 4.95
N LEU A 185 0.39 -8.77 4.82
CA LEU A 185 -0.49 -8.88 3.66
C LEU A 185 -0.09 -7.94 2.52
N GLY A 186 0.38 -6.74 2.85
CA GLY A 186 0.72 -5.70 1.88
C GLY A 186 2.17 -5.76 1.40
N VAL A 187 3.09 -6.39 2.15
CA VAL A 187 4.51 -6.48 1.78
C VAL A 187 4.90 -7.93 1.47
N VAL A 188 4.89 -8.84 2.47
CA VAL A 188 5.44 -10.19 2.30
C VAL A 188 4.56 -11.09 1.46
N PHE A 189 3.27 -11.21 1.77
CA PHE A 189 2.34 -12.11 1.07
C PHE A 189 1.58 -11.46 -0.08
N LYS A 190 1.81 -10.18 -0.38
CA LYS A 190 1.15 -9.45 -1.47
C LYS A 190 1.19 -10.20 -2.80
N GLY A 191 2.37 -10.69 -3.20
CA GLY A 191 2.55 -11.44 -4.44
C GLY A 191 1.83 -12.80 -4.46
N ASP A 192 1.70 -13.47 -3.31
CA ASP A 192 1.01 -14.75 -3.21
C ASP A 192 -0.51 -14.55 -3.28
N ILE A 193 -1.03 -13.50 -2.63
CA ILE A 193 -2.44 -13.12 -2.70
C ILE A 193 -2.81 -12.62 -4.11
N CYS A 194 -1.94 -11.86 -4.80
CA CYS A 194 -2.14 -11.45 -6.20
C CYS A 194 -2.31 -12.64 -7.15
N ARG A 195 -1.65 -13.76 -6.88
CA ARG A 195 -1.83 -14.98 -7.70
C ARG A 195 -3.22 -15.59 -7.54
N VAL A 196 -3.86 -15.35 -6.40
CA VAL A 196 -5.23 -15.82 -6.14
C VAL A 196 -6.23 -14.84 -6.73
N SER A 197 -6.11 -13.54 -6.41
CA SER A 197 -7.00 -12.50 -6.91
C SER A 197 -6.44 -11.11 -6.66
N ASP A 198 -6.32 -10.28 -7.69
CA ASP A 198 -5.94 -8.87 -7.61
C ASP A 198 -6.99 -8.06 -6.83
N TYR A 199 -8.26 -8.41 -6.96
CA TYR A 199 -9.35 -7.77 -6.21
C TYR A 199 -9.22 -7.99 -4.71
N LEU A 200 -8.79 -9.20 -4.30
CA LEU A 200 -8.60 -9.53 -2.89
C LEU A 200 -7.43 -8.75 -2.28
N VAL A 201 -6.33 -8.60 -3.01
CA VAL A 201 -5.18 -7.80 -2.54
C VAL A 201 -5.60 -6.36 -2.28
N ILE A 202 -6.29 -5.74 -3.25
CA ILE A 202 -6.74 -4.35 -3.12
C ILE A 202 -7.81 -4.23 -2.03
N GLY A 203 -8.74 -5.20 -1.94
CA GLY A 203 -9.71 -5.27 -0.86
C GLY A 203 -9.07 -5.33 0.52
N LEU A 204 -8.05 -6.17 0.69
CA LEU A 204 -7.34 -6.32 1.98
C LEU A 204 -6.44 -5.11 2.26
N SER A 205 -5.53 -4.73 1.36
CA SER A 205 -4.56 -3.66 1.62
C SER A 205 -5.21 -2.28 1.63
N THR A 206 -5.88 -1.89 0.54
CA THR A 206 -6.51 -0.59 0.41
C THR A 206 -7.85 -0.54 1.15
N GLY A 207 -8.71 -1.55 1.01
CA GLY A 207 -10.01 -1.58 1.67
C GLY A 207 -9.88 -1.73 3.18
N TYR A 208 -9.47 -2.91 3.65
CA TYR A 208 -9.46 -3.27 5.07
C TYR A 208 -8.39 -2.54 5.88
N LEU A 209 -7.10 -2.73 5.54
CA LEU A 209 -6.01 -2.16 6.32
C LEU A 209 -5.99 -0.64 6.27
N GLY A 210 -6.29 -0.07 5.10
CA GLY A 210 -6.37 1.38 4.97
C GLY A 210 -7.55 2.00 5.72
N SER A 211 -8.64 1.27 5.98
CA SER A 211 -9.78 1.74 6.78
C SER A 211 -9.67 1.36 8.27
N LEU A 212 -8.91 0.32 8.58
CA LEU A 212 -8.53 -0.03 9.94
C LEU A 212 -7.66 1.05 10.57
N THR A 213 -6.74 1.63 9.80
CA THR A 213 -5.83 2.69 10.23
C THR A 213 -6.34 4.07 9.81
N THR A 214 -6.07 5.09 10.60
CA THR A 214 -6.49 6.47 10.33
C THR A 214 -5.42 7.48 10.76
N PHE A 215 -5.05 8.35 9.83
CA PHE A 215 -4.15 9.47 10.09
C PHE A 215 -4.91 10.70 10.60
N SER A 216 -6.10 10.96 10.05
CA SER A 216 -6.88 12.14 10.43
C SER A 216 -7.31 12.12 11.90
N GLY A 217 -7.68 10.94 12.44
CA GLY A 217 -7.97 10.78 13.86
C GLY A 217 -6.74 11.06 14.73
N TRP A 218 -5.58 10.52 14.35
CA TRP A 218 -4.31 10.79 15.04
C TRP A 218 -3.99 12.30 15.05
N ASN A 219 -4.04 12.97 13.89
CA ASN A 219 -3.81 14.42 13.80
C ASN A 219 -4.81 15.21 14.64
N GLN A 220 -6.09 14.82 14.68
CA GLN A 220 -7.12 15.52 15.47
C GLN A 220 -6.83 15.42 16.98
N GLU A 221 -6.37 14.27 17.48
CA GLU A 221 -5.99 14.13 18.88
C GLU A 221 -4.78 15.00 19.23
N MET A 222 -3.82 15.15 18.32
CA MET A 222 -2.69 16.08 18.52
C MET A 222 -3.16 17.54 18.53
N LEU A 223 -4.18 17.90 17.71
CA LEU A 223 -4.81 19.21 17.77
C LEU A 223 -5.55 19.44 19.10
N ASN A 224 -6.27 18.44 19.61
CA ASN A 224 -6.93 18.51 20.91
C ASN A 224 -5.92 18.78 22.04
N LEU A 225 -4.77 18.06 22.05
CA LEU A 225 -3.69 18.30 23.00
C LEU A 225 -3.11 19.72 22.88
N SER A 226 -3.01 20.26 21.66
CA SER A 226 -2.51 21.63 21.45
C SER A 226 -3.48 22.69 21.97
N VAL A 227 -4.80 22.46 21.83
CA VAL A 227 -5.83 23.34 22.39
C VAL A 227 -5.78 23.38 23.91
N ASP A 228 -5.52 22.24 24.54
CA ASP A 228 -5.32 22.10 25.99
C ASP A 228 -3.98 22.70 26.49
N GLY A 229 -3.17 23.31 25.61
CA GLY A 229 -1.84 23.84 25.95
C GLY A 229 -0.74 22.80 26.16
N LYS A 230 -1.02 21.50 25.87
CA LYS A 230 -0.10 20.39 26.08
C LYS A 230 0.84 20.17 24.87
N TRP A 231 1.57 21.23 24.46
CA TRP A 231 2.40 21.22 23.24
C TRP A 231 3.49 20.14 23.22
N VAL A 232 4.12 19.88 24.37
CA VAL A 232 5.14 18.83 24.48
C VAL A 232 4.53 17.46 24.19
N PHE A 233 3.34 17.19 24.71
CA PHE A 233 2.62 15.94 24.46
C PHE A 233 2.15 15.81 23.00
N THR A 234 1.80 16.93 22.37
CA THR A 234 1.47 16.98 20.94
C THR A 234 2.64 16.51 20.07
N VAL A 235 3.80 17.11 20.28
CA VAL A 235 5.02 16.75 19.54
C VAL A 235 5.44 15.30 19.85
N LEU A 236 5.44 14.92 21.13
CA LEU A 236 5.78 13.56 21.54
C LEU A 236 4.80 12.51 20.99
N GLY A 237 3.51 12.84 20.90
CA GLY A 237 2.48 11.97 20.33
C GLY A 237 2.70 11.68 18.83
N PHE A 238 3.17 12.66 18.06
CA PHE A 238 3.59 12.40 16.67
C PHE A 238 4.81 11.48 16.59
N PHE A 239 5.84 11.71 17.42
CA PHE A 239 7.04 10.88 17.43
C PHE A 239 6.76 9.45 17.91
N ILE A 240 6.05 9.27 19.01
CA ILE A 240 5.71 7.95 19.55
C ILE A 240 4.80 7.20 18.58
N GLY A 241 3.79 7.84 18.01
CA GLY A 241 2.92 7.22 17.04
C GLY A 241 3.66 6.74 15.79
N LEU A 242 4.57 7.59 15.23
CA LEU A 242 5.42 7.20 14.10
C LEU A 242 6.34 6.04 14.45
N PHE A 243 6.99 6.10 15.63
CA PHE A 243 7.89 5.05 16.10
C PHE A 243 7.17 3.72 16.24
N LEU A 244 6.04 3.67 16.96
CA LEU A 244 5.28 2.46 17.21
C LEU A 244 4.71 1.88 15.92
N ALA A 245 4.14 2.69 15.03
CA ALA A 245 3.60 2.21 13.75
C ALA A 245 4.72 1.69 12.83
N SER A 246 5.89 2.37 12.79
CA SER A 246 7.04 1.93 11.99
C SER A 246 7.66 0.64 12.51
N HIS A 247 7.74 0.44 13.83
CA HIS A 247 8.22 -0.81 14.39
C HIS A 247 7.20 -1.93 14.21
N SER A 248 5.91 -1.62 14.24
CA SER A 248 4.85 -2.60 13.99
C SER A 248 4.92 -3.21 12.58
N ILE A 249 5.17 -2.39 11.54
CA ILE A 249 5.31 -2.93 10.18
C ILE A 249 6.58 -3.77 10.02
N ILE A 250 7.71 -3.35 10.63
CA ILE A 250 8.97 -4.11 10.59
C ILE A 250 8.75 -5.48 11.26
N PHE A 251 8.17 -5.50 12.45
CA PHE A 251 7.85 -6.73 13.16
C PHE A 251 6.88 -7.60 12.35
N GLY A 252 5.92 -6.98 11.66
CA GLY A 252 5.04 -7.65 10.71
C GLY A 252 5.79 -8.32 9.57
N ILE A 253 6.74 -7.63 8.94
CA ILE A 253 7.57 -8.16 7.86
C ILE A 253 8.45 -9.33 8.36
N GLU A 254 9.14 -9.16 9.48
CA GLU A 254 10.03 -10.18 10.04
C GLU A 254 9.29 -11.47 10.42
N THR A 255 8.14 -11.33 11.11
CA THR A 255 7.31 -12.49 11.49
C THR A 255 6.70 -13.17 10.27
N ALA A 256 6.28 -12.42 9.26
CA ALA A 256 5.76 -12.96 8.00
C ALA A 256 6.84 -13.71 7.20
N GLN A 257 8.08 -13.19 7.15
CA GLN A 257 9.22 -13.86 6.53
C GLN A 257 9.57 -15.15 7.27
N GLY A 258 9.58 -15.13 8.60
CA GLY A 258 9.78 -16.32 9.44
C GLY A 258 8.71 -17.38 9.18
N PHE A 259 7.44 -16.97 9.09
CA PHE A 259 6.34 -17.88 8.76
C PHE A 259 6.47 -18.47 7.34
N ARG A 260 6.86 -17.66 6.35
CA ARG A 260 7.13 -18.13 4.98
C ARG A 260 8.27 -19.15 4.95
N TRP A 261 9.34 -18.90 5.69
CA TRP A 261 10.44 -19.85 5.83
C TRP A 261 9.98 -21.19 6.42
N LEU A 262 9.17 -21.14 7.50
CA LEU A 262 8.60 -22.33 8.14
C LEU A 262 7.74 -23.13 7.16
N LEU A 263 6.83 -22.48 6.42
CA LEU A 263 6.01 -23.14 5.41
C LEU A 263 6.84 -23.81 4.32
N THR A 264 7.90 -23.15 3.85
CA THR A 264 8.81 -23.71 2.84
C THR A 264 9.50 -24.95 3.37
N ARG A 265 9.95 -24.92 4.62
CA ARG A 265 10.61 -26.06 5.26
C ARG A 265 9.67 -27.25 5.46
N LEU A 266 8.45 -27.01 5.91
CA LEU A 266 7.42 -28.05 6.07
C LEU A 266 7.05 -28.68 4.72
N ASN A 267 6.90 -27.91 3.68
CA ASN A 267 6.61 -28.41 2.33
C ASN A 267 7.77 -29.22 1.74
N SER A 268 9.02 -28.82 2.01
CA SER A 268 10.21 -29.58 1.59
C SER A 268 10.27 -30.95 2.24
N THR A 269 9.81 -31.08 3.47
CA THR A 269 9.75 -32.36 4.21
C THR A 269 8.63 -33.26 3.68
N SER A 270 7.54 -32.69 3.14
CA SER A 270 6.41 -33.43 2.56
C SER A 270 6.61 -33.87 1.12
N SER A 271 7.57 -33.27 0.38
CA SER A 271 7.70 -33.40 -1.08
C SER A 271 8.43 -34.69 -1.51
N SER A 272 8.66 -35.66 -0.64
CA SER A 272 9.23 -36.96 -1.01
C SER A 272 8.21 -37.93 -1.68
N LYS A 273 6.94 -37.57 -1.78
CA LYS A 273 5.92 -38.41 -2.47
C LYS A 273 4.90 -37.48 -3.16
N ASN A 274 5.06 -37.26 -4.43
CA ASN A 274 4.14 -36.95 -5.50
C ASN A 274 4.54 -35.75 -6.35
N SER A 275 5.42 -36.01 -7.32
CA SER A 275 5.57 -35.18 -8.51
C SER A 275 4.46 -35.55 -9.51
N ASN A 276 3.22 -35.12 -9.26
CA ASN A 276 2.21 -35.12 -10.31
C ASN A 276 1.26 -33.94 -10.12
N SER A 277 1.32 -33.06 -11.12
CA SER A 277 0.31 -32.03 -11.43
C SER A 277 -0.06 -31.07 -10.31
N SER A 278 0.79 -30.07 -10.04
CA SER A 278 0.26 -28.79 -9.58
C SER A 278 -0.46 -28.11 -10.76
N SER A 279 -1.65 -28.60 -11.06
CA SER A 279 -2.62 -27.89 -11.87
C SER A 279 -2.79 -26.51 -11.24
N LYS A 280 -2.46 -25.49 -12.00
CA LYS A 280 -2.78 -24.07 -11.74
C LYS A 280 -4.29 -23.95 -11.60
N ARG A 281 -4.85 -24.29 -10.42
CA ARG A 281 -6.20 -23.87 -10.04
C ARG A 281 -6.10 -22.41 -9.59
N GLY A 282 -5.79 -21.52 -10.54
CA GLY A 282 -6.15 -20.14 -10.37
C GLY A 282 -7.67 -20.06 -10.25
N LEU A 283 -8.19 -19.25 -9.36
CA LEU A 283 -9.61 -18.86 -9.28
C LEU A 283 -10.07 -18.15 -10.58
N ASN A 284 -9.47 -18.44 -11.70
CA ASN A 284 -9.69 -17.87 -13.03
C ASN A 284 -10.95 -18.41 -13.73
N ASN A 285 -11.83 -19.08 -12.99
CA ASN A 285 -13.12 -19.39 -13.55
C ASN A 285 -14.01 -18.15 -13.38
N HIS A 286 -14.31 -17.46 -14.46
CA HIS A 286 -15.21 -16.29 -14.50
C HIS A 286 -16.49 -16.50 -13.67
N ARG A 287 -16.99 -17.73 -13.62
CA ARG A 287 -18.15 -18.12 -12.81
C ARG A 287 -17.86 -18.02 -11.32
N CYS A 288 -16.68 -18.42 -10.88
CA CYS A 288 -16.29 -18.34 -9.47
C CYS A 288 -16.10 -16.89 -9.04
N HIS A 289 -15.44 -16.07 -9.87
CA HIS A 289 -15.32 -14.64 -9.64
C HIS A 289 -16.69 -13.96 -9.53
N LEU A 290 -17.61 -14.25 -10.46
CA LEU A 290 -18.96 -13.71 -10.44
C LEU A 290 -19.72 -14.15 -9.18
N ALA A 291 -19.61 -15.42 -8.78
CA ALA A 291 -20.25 -15.95 -7.56
C ALA A 291 -19.72 -15.24 -6.30
N ILE A 292 -18.41 -15.03 -6.20
CA ILE A 292 -17.80 -14.27 -5.08
C ILE A 292 -18.30 -12.82 -5.10
N LEU A 293 -18.35 -12.18 -6.26
CA LEU A 293 -18.81 -10.80 -6.39
C LEU A 293 -20.29 -10.67 -5.95
N VAL A 294 -21.14 -11.58 -6.37
CA VAL A 294 -22.56 -11.62 -5.94
C VAL A 294 -22.66 -11.84 -4.43
N ALA A 295 -21.88 -12.78 -3.87
CA ALA A 295 -21.85 -13.01 -2.44
C ALA A 295 -21.43 -11.76 -1.65
N LEU A 296 -20.36 -11.07 -2.09
CA LEU A 296 -19.90 -9.82 -1.47
C LEU A 296 -20.96 -8.71 -1.59
N LEU A 297 -21.65 -8.61 -2.73
CA LEU A 297 -22.71 -7.63 -2.93
C LEU A 297 -23.90 -7.90 -1.98
N LEU A 298 -24.31 -9.17 -1.81
CA LEU A 298 -25.33 -9.55 -0.86
C LEU A 298 -24.93 -9.24 0.59
N MET A 299 -23.70 -9.59 0.97
CA MET A 299 -23.16 -9.28 2.30
C MET A 299 -23.10 -7.76 2.54
N LEU A 300 -22.70 -6.98 1.56
CA LEU A 300 -22.68 -5.51 1.61
C LEU A 300 -24.11 -4.96 1.77
N GLY A 301 -25.07 -5.51 1.03
CA GLY A 301 -26.49 -5.15 1.17
C GLY A 301 -27.04 -5.43 2.57
N VAL A 302 -26.70 -6.59 3.15
CA VAL A 302 -27.07 -6.93 4.54
C VAL A 302 -26.41 -5.96 5.52
N LEU A 303 -25.10 -5.70 5.39
CA LEU A 303 -24.39 -4.75 6.26
C LEU A 303 -25.00 -3.34 6.20
N TRP A 304 -25.34 -2.86 5.02
CA TRP A 304 -25.97 -1.54 4.87
C TRP A 304 -27.40 -1.51 5.42
N SER A 305 -28.18 -2.56 5.18
CA SER A 305 -29.52 -2.68 5.73
C SER A 305 -29.52 -2.67 7.26
N VAL A 306 -28.65 -3.50 7.87
CA VAL A 306 -28.46 -3.53 9.33
C VAL A 306 -27.97 -2.18 9.85
N SER A 307 -27.00 -1.57 9.17
CA SER A 307 -26.49 -0.25 9.58
C SER A 307 -27.58 0.82 9.53
N GLY A 308 -28.41 0.82 8.49
CA GLY A 308 -29.52 1.77 8.33
C GLY A 308 -30.60 1.59 9.40
N THR A 309 -31.01 0.36 9.68
CA THR A 309 -32.03 0.06 10.70
C THR A 309 -31.52 0.41 12.10
N GLN A 310 -30.30 0.00 12.45
CA GLN A 310 -29.68 0.30 13.72
C GLN A 310 -29.42 1.81 13.92
N LEU A 311 -29.03 2.50 12.86
CA LEU A 311 -28.90 3.96 12.90
C LEU A 311 -30.23 4.62 13.22
N LYS A 312 -31.31 4.23 12.52
CA LYS A 312 -32.67 4.78 12.75
C LYS A 312 -33.12 4.56 14.20
N GLU A 313 -32.92 3.38 14.76
CA GLU A 313 -33.31 3.06 16.14
C GLU A 313 -32.52 3.84 17.19
N LYS A 314 -31.19 4.00 16.96
CA LYS A 314 -30.29 4.58 17.95
C LYS A 314 -30.04 6.09 17.74
N PHE A 315 -30.51 6.68 16.66
CA PHE A 315 -30.22 8.07 16.30
C PHE A 315 -30.68 9.05 17.38
N ASN A 316 -31.88 8.87 17.88
CA ASN A 316 -32.47 9.78 18.91
C ASN A 316 -31.83 9.60 20.29
N SER A 317 -31.32 8.41 20.60
CA SER A 317 -30.61 8.18 21.86
C SER A 317 -29.18 8.75 21.85
N GLY A 318 -28.60 8.94 20.65
CA GLY A 318 -27.21 9.35 20.47
C GLY A 318 -26.20 8.32 20.96
N GLY A 319 -24.91 8.67 20.93
CA GLY A 319 -23.86 7.85 21.47
C GLY A 319 -23.17 6.94 20.46
N SER A 320 -22.18 6.18 20.93
CA SER A 320 -21.20 5.44 20.11
C SER A 320 -21.83 4.41 19.15
N GLY A 321 -23.02 3.89 19.49
CA GLY A 321 -23.73 2.96 18.60
C GLY A 321 -24.28 3.63 17.34
N ALA A 322 -24.93 4.78 17.46
CA ALA A 322 -25.43 5.54 16.32
C ALA A 322 -24.29 6.05 15.44
N GLN A 323 -23.22 6.54 16.05
CA GLN A 323 -22.01 6.99 15.38
C GLN A 323 -21.35 5.86 14.55
N LEU A 324 -21.26 4.64 15.11
CA LEU A 324 -20.71 3.48 14.42
C LEU A 324 -21.54 3.08 13.20
N TRP A 325 -22.87 3.00 13.33
CA TRP A 325 -23.72 2.58 12.22
C TRP A 325 -23.74 3.62 11.09
N LEU A 326 -23.71 4.91 11.45
CA LEU A 326 -23.51 5.96 10.45
C LEU A 326 -22.15 5.83 9.78
N ALA A 327 -21.09 5.55 10.54
CA ALA A 327 -19.76 5.36 10.00
C ALA A 327 -19.69 4.21 8.99
N CYS A 328 -20.37 3.09 9.23
CA CYS A 328 -20.45 1.98 8.27
C CYS A 328 -21.14 2.37 6.96
N LEU A 329 -22.16 3.24 7.02
CA LEU A 329 -22.87 3.73 5.82
C LEU A 329 -21.98 4.65 4.96
N VAL A 330 -21.20 5.52 5.60
CA VAL A 330 -20.41 6.56 4.91
C VAL A 330 -18.95 6.15 4.66
N ALA A 331 -18.52 4.96 5.10
CA ALA A 331 -17.17 4.46 4.89
C ALA A 331 -16.80 4.25 3.41
N PRO A 332 -17.64 3.61 2.56
CA PRO A 332 -17.27 3.30 1.19
C PRO A 332 -16.81 4.48 0.35
N PRO A 333 -17.50 5.64 0.31
CA PRO A 333 -17.02 6.79 -0.45
C PRO A 333 -15.64 7.28 0.00
N GLY A 334 -15.29 7.21 1.30
CA GLY A 334 -13.95 7.54 1.79
C GLY A 334 -12.86 6.63 1.18
N VAL A 335 -13.12 5.32 1.18
CA VAL A 335 -12.20 4.34 0.57
C VAL A 335 -12.08 4.56 -0.94
N TRP A 336 -13.17 4.83 -1.65
CA TRP A 336 -13.15 5.04 -3.10
C TRP A 336 -12.35 6.29 -3.48
N ILE A 337 -12.51 7.39 -2.74
CA ILE A 337 -11.75 8.63 -2.99
C ILE A 337 -10.27 8.38 -2.74
N ARG A 338 -9.90 7.69 -1.65
CA ARG A 338 -8.50 7.33 -1.36
C ARG A 338 -7.91 6.44 -2.47
N TRP A 339 -8.62 5.42 -2.88
CA TRP A 339 -8.21 4.55 -3.99
C TRP A 339 -8.04 5.33 -5.30
N PHE A 340 -8.94 6.27 -5.58
CA PHE A 340 -8.80 7.16 -6.73
C PHE A 340 -7.58 8.07 -6.63
N LEU A 341 -7.34 8.68 -5.47
CA LEU A 341 -6.18 9.55 -5.24
C LEU A 341 -4.85 8.79 -5.35
N ALA A 342 -4.80 7.53 -4.95
CA ALA A 342 -3.59 6.70 -5.02
C ALA A 342 -3.03 6.56 -6.45
N ARG A 343 -3.80 6.88 -7.51
CA ARG A 343 -3.29 6.97 -8.89
C ARG A 343 -2.17 7.98 -9.08
N TYR A 344 -2.09 8.98 -8.21
CA TYR A 344 -1.06 10.03 -8.27
C TYR A 344 0.25 9.64 -7.60
N ASN A 345 0.29 8.48 -6.90
CA ASN A 345 1.52 7.97 -6.30
C ASN A 345 2.54 7.61 -7.40
N GLY A 346 3.78 8.07 -7.24
CA GLY A 346 4.89 7.81 -8.17
C GLY A 346 4.83 8.58 -9.50
N ARG A 347 3.89 9.52 -9.68
CA ARG A 347 3.80 10.34 -10.89
C ARG A 347 4.61 11.64 -10.80
N GLY A 348 4.82 12.14 -9.57
CA GLY A 348 5.44 13.45 -9.34
C GLY A 348 4.54 14.63 -9.73
N LEU A 349 5.11 15.83 -9.75
CA LEU A 349 4.44 17.08 -10.11
C LEU A 349 4.80 17.50 -11.53
N GLY A 350 3.78 17.86 -12.29
CA GLY A 350 3.90 18.39 -13.64
C GLY A 350 4.45 17.38 -14.68
N SER A 351 4.68 17.83 -15.90
CA SER A 351 5.20 17.01 -17.01
C SER A 351 6.64 16.53 -16.78
N ALA A 352 7.43 17.28 -16.00
CA ALA A 352 8.79 16.91 -15.64
C ALA A 352 8.88 15.83 -14.56
N GLY A 353 7.76 15.47 -13.90
CA GLY A 353 7.73 14.48 -12.85
C GLY A 353 8.56 14.85 -11.62
N ILE A 354 8.59 16.13 -11.24
CA ILE A 354 9.33 16.62 -10.08
C ILE A 354 8.78 15.92 -8.83
N LEU A 355 9.65 15.54 -7.89
CA LEU A 355 9.29 14.87 -6.65
C LEU A 355 8.53 13.54 -6.85
N LYS A 356 8.88 12.74 -7.86
CA LYS A 356 8.28 11.42 -8.11
C LYS A 356 8.34 10.49 -6.89
N TRP A 357 9.32 10.68 -6.01
CA TRP A 357 9.48 9.91 -4.80
C TRP A 357 8.40 10.20 -3.74
N VAL A 358 7.67 11.33 -3.85
CA VAL A 358 6.56 11.68 -2.94
C VAL A 358 5.29 10.97 -3.41
N PRO A 359 4.65 10.15 -2.56
CA PRO A 359 3.35 9.54 -2.87
C PRO A 359 2.23 10.57 -2.68
N PHE A 360 2.05 11.43 -3.69
CA PHE A 360 1.10 12.55 -3.62
C PHE A 360 -0.34 12.11 -3.38
N GLY A 361 -0.75 10.92 -3.83
CA GLY A 361 -2.08 10.41 -3.59
C GLY A 361 -2.35 10.17 -2.10
N THR A 362 -1.43 9.47 -1.42
CA THR A 362 -1.52 9.21 0.02
C THR A 362 -1.38 10.51 0.82
N LEU A 363 -0.43 11.37 0.44
CA LEU A 363 -0.22 12.67 1.07
C LEU A 363 -1.50 13.52 1.01
N THR A 364 -2.10 13.68 -0.18
CA THR A 364 -3.31 14.47 -0.37
C THR A 364 -4.50 13.87 0.40
N ALA A 365 -4.66 12.54 0.38
CA ALA A 365 -5.72 11.86 1.12
C ALA A 365 -5.62 12.14 2.63
N ASN A 366 -4.42 12.03 3.19
CA ASN A 366 -4.18 12.27 4.62
C ASN A 366 -4.38 13.73 5.02
N ILE A 367 -3.82 14.69 4.25
CA ILE A 367 -3.95 16.12 4.54
C ILE A 367 -5.40 16.57 4.39
N SER A 368 -6.08 16.20 3.29
CA SER A 368 -7.47 16.60 3.07
C SER A 368 -8.40 16.05 4.14
N ALA A 369 -8.24 14.76 4.51
CA ALA A 369 -9.03 14.16 5.58
C ALA A 369 -8.77 14.84 6.93
N ALA A 370 -7.52 15.18 7.26
CA ALA A 370 -7.18 15.89 8.48
C ALA A 370 -7.79 17.30 8.53
N CYS A 371 -7.73 18.05 7.42
CA CYS A 371 -8.33 19.39 7.34
C CYS A 371 -9.86 19.35 7.47
N ILE A 372 -10.54 18.42 6.79
CA ILE A 372 -11.98 18.28 6.89
C ILE A 372 -12.37 17.80 8.29
N MET A 373 -11.60 16.92 8.91
CA MET A 373 -11.83 16.48 10.29
C MET A 373 -11.73 17.64 11.27
N ALA A 374 -10.70 18.47 11.14
CA ALA A 374 -10.54 19.70 11.94
C ALA A 374 -11.74 20.65 11.78
N ALA A 375 -12.21 20.88 10.54
CA ALA A 375 -13.38 21.71 10.27
C ALA A 375 -14.66 21.16 10.91
N LEU A 376 -14.90 19.85 10.77
CA LEU A 376 -16.04 19.20 11.40
C LEU A 376 -15.96 19.23 12.93
N SER A 377 -14.76 19.08 13.51
CA SER A 377 -14.55 19.21 14.96
C SER A 377 -14.87 20.62 15.45
N THR A 378 -14.51 21.67 14.68
CA THR A 378 -14.88 23.05 14.97
C THR A 378 -16.39 23.25 14.95
N VAL A 379 -17.06 22.73 13.92
CA VAL A 379 -18.55 22.78 13.82
C VAL A 379 -19.18 22.06 15.01
N ASN A 380 -18.67 20.88 15.38
CA ASN A 380 -19.20 20.11 16.51
C ASN A 380 -19.14 20.89 17.84
N LYS A 381 -18.00 21.52 18.10
CA LYS A 381 -17.85 22.37 19.28
C LYS A 381 -18.74 23.63 19.23
N ALA A 382 -18.87 24.25 18.06
CA ALA A 382 -19.68 25.46 17.88
C ALA A 382 -21.21 25.20 18.04
N VAL A 383 -21.71 24.10 17.49
CA VAL A 383 -23.14 23.74 17.51
C VAL A 383 -23.53 23.06 18.82
N ASN A 384 -22.67 22.22 19.37
CA ASN A 384 -22.79 21.50 20.65
C ASN A 384 -24.16 20.87 20.89
N THR A 385 -24.68 20.12 19.90
CA THR A 385 -25.92 19.35 20.00
C THR A 385 -25.69 17.87 19.81
N LYS A 386 -26.48 17.00 20.47
CA LYS A 386 -26.37 15.53 20.35
C LYS A 386 -26.49 15.07 18.89
N THR A 387 -27.33 15.69 18.11
CA THR A 387 -27.51 15.36 16.69
C THR A 387 -26.28 15.72 15.89
N CYS A 388 -25.72 16.94 16.10
CA CYS A 388 -24.48 17.36 15.44
C CYS A 388 -23.33 16.43 15.82
N ASP A 389 -23.17 16.11 17.10
CA ASP A 389 -22.15 15.18 17.58
C ASP A 389 -22.26 13.79 16.91
N THR A 390 -23.48 13.24 16.84
CA THR A 390 -23.69 11.94 16.19
C THR A 390 -23.32 11.97 14.71
N LEU A 391 -23.73 13.01 13.97
CA LEU A 391 -23.45 13.16 12.55
C LEU A 391 -21.97 13.40 12.30
N VAL A 392 -21.38 14.35 13.01
CA VAL A 392 -19.97 14.73 12.84
C VAL A 392 -19.07 13.55 13.18
N THR A 393 -19.23 12.95 14.35
CA THR A 393 -18.41 11.83 14.79
C THR A 393 -18.58 10.62 13.85
N GLY A 394 -19.80 10.31 13.39
CA GLY A 394 -20.03 9.24 12.43
C GLY A 394 -19.33 9.48 11.09
N ILE A 395 -19.36 10.72 10.57
CA ILE A 395 -18.66 11.10 9.33
C ILE A 395 -17.13 11.06 9.55
N GLN A 396 -16.63 11.60 10.65
CA GLN A 396 -15.22 11.58 11.00
C GLN A 396 -14.70 10.15 11.11
N PHE A 397 -15.42 9.31 11.83
CA PHE A 397 -15.04 7.92 12.06
C PHE A 397 -15.15 7.08 10.77
N GLY A 398 -16.25 7.21 10.00
CA GLY A 398 -16.48 6.44 8.79
C GLY A 398 -15.75 7.00 7.58
N PHE A 399 -16.22 8.14 7.08
CA PHE A 399 -15.74 8.71 5.82
C PHE A 399 -14.29 9.18 5.89
N LEU A 400 -13.95 10.04 6.85
CA LEU A 400 -12.60 10.62 6.95
C LEU A 400 -11.59 9.61 7.46
N GLY A 401 -12.00 8.75 8.40
CA GLY A 401 -11.15 7.66 8.86
C GLY A 401 -10.83 6.62 7.78
N CYS A 402 -11.66 6.47 6.75
CA CYS A 402 -11.40 5.65 5.59
C CYS A 402 -10.69 6.39 4.46
N LEU A 403 -10.84 7.71 4.38
CA LEU A 403 -10.13 8.55 3.42
C LEU A 403 -8.65 8.67 3.79
N SER A 404 -8.31 8.85 5.07
CA SER A 404 -6.94 8.83 5.57
C SER A 404 -6.46 7.41 5.90
N THR A 405 -5.14 7.22 5.98
CA THR A 405 -4.54 5.93 6.29
C THR A 405 -3.16 6.08 6.93
N VAL A 406 -2.83 5.21 7.89
CA VAL A 406 -1.48 5.09 8.46
C VAL A 406 -0.75 3.88 7.90
N SER A 407 -1.42 2.75 7.68
CA SER A 407 -0.76 1.53 7.20
C SER A 407 -0.08 1.72 5.85
N THR A 408 -0.73 2.41 4.90
CA THR A 408 -0.15 2.77 3.60
C THR A 408 0.99 3.77 3.76
N PHE A 409 0.77 4.84 4.55
CA PHE A 409 1.79 5.85 4.85
C PHE A 409 3.06 5.23 5.44
N ILE A 410 2.94 4.29 6.38
CA ILE A 410 4.06 3.60 7.01
C ILE A 410 4.73 2.60 6.06
N ALA A 411 3.98 1.94 5.17
CA ALA A 411 4.58 1.08 4.14
C ALA A 411 5.44 1.89 3.16
N GLU A 412 4.97 3.06 2.72
CA GLU A 412 5.72 4.01 1.89
C GLU A 412 6.93 4.58 2.64
N PHE A 413 6.75 4.97 3.90
CA PHE A 413 7.83 5.44 4.77
C PHE A 413 8.93 4.37 4.92
N ASN A 414 8.55 3.11 5.20
CA ASN A 414 9.50 2.02 5.35
C ASN A 414 10.25 1.73 4.04
N ALA A 415 9.56 1.73 2.90
CA ALA A 415 10.19 1.55 1.59
C ALA A 415 11.21 2.65 1.29
N MET A 416 10.89 3.92 1.61
CA MET A 416 11.83 5.03 1.48
C MET A 416 13.01 4.91 2.45
N ARG A 417 12.78 4.44 3.68
CA ARG A 417 13.85 4.23 4.67
C ARG A 417 14.85 3.15 4.25
N GLU A 418 14.36 2.10 3.58
CA GLU A 418 15.19 1.02 3.05
C GLU A 418 15.87 1.38 1.72
N SER A 419 15.50 2.50 1.12
CA SER A 419 16.04 2.96 -0.15
C SER A 419 17.41 3.67 0.03
N LYS A 420 18.06 4.02 -1.09
CA LYS A 420 19.34 4.74 -1.09
C LYS A 420 19.26 6.12 -0.40
N HIS A 421 18.08 6.75 -0.45
CA HIS A 421 17.87 8.11 0.07
C HIS A 421 16.96 8.10 1.31
N THR A 422 17.44 7.53 2.42
CA THR A 422 16.71 7.39 3.70
C THR A 422 16.08 8.67 4.23
N TRP A 423 16.69 9.85 3.94
CA TRP A 423 16.17 11.15 4.36
C TRP A 423 14.78 11.47 3.76
N ARG A 424 14.44 10.87 2.58
CA ARG A 424 13.14 11.05 1.93
C ARG A 424 11.99 10.55 2.80
N ALA A 425 12.20 9.48 3.57
CA ALA A 425 11.21 8.97 4.52
C ALA A 425 10.85 10.01 5.57
N TYR A 426 11.87 10.61 6.20
CA TYR A 426 11.66 11.62 7.24
C TYR A 426 11.09 12.92 6.69
N ALA A 427 11.52 13.34 5.49
CA ALA A 427 10.95 14.49 4.80
C ALA A 427 9.47 14.28 4.48
N TYR A 428 9.09 13.08 4.03
CA TYR A 428 7.70 12.71 3.75
C TYR A 428 6.85 12.72 5.02
N ALA A 429 7.36 12.15 6.13
CA ALA A 429 6.69 12.20 7.42
C ALA A 429 6.51 13.63 7.91
N LEU A 430 7.56 14.46 7.84
CA LEU A 430 7.51 15.88 8.25
C LEU A 430 6.51 16.68 7.39
N MET A 431 6.48 16.46 6.08
CA MET A 431 5.47 17.10 5.20
C MET A 431 4.06 16.69 5.60
N THR A 432 3.82 15.40 5.84
CA THR A 432 2.50 14.88 6.19
C THR A 432 2.03 15.46 7.52
N PHE A 433 2.84 15.38 8.57
CA PHE A 433 2.51 15.90 9.90
C PHE A 433 2.44 17.43 9.91
N GLY A 434 3.46 18.10 9.35
CA GLY A 434 3.57 19.55 9.39
C GLY A 434 2.42 20.23 8.66
N LEU A 435 2.13 19.83 7.41
CA LEU A 435 1.02 20.42 6.64
C LEU A 435 -0.33 20.14 7.30
N SER A 436 -0.57 18.90 7.74
CA SER A 436 -1.84 18.54 8.37
C SER A 436 -2.06 19.26 9.71
N PHE A 437 -1.01 19.36 10.51
CA PHE A 437 -1.08 20.02 11.82
C PHE A 437 -1.24 21.53 11.68
N VAL A 438 -0.46 22.18 10.82
CA VAL A 438 -0.56 23.64 10.58
C VAL A 438 -1.94 24.01 10.05
N LEU A 439 -2.41 23.33 9.00
CA LEU A 439 -3.74 23.58 8.46
C LEU A 439 -4.85 23.25 9.47
N GLY A 440 -4.70 22.14 10.19
CA GLY A 440 -5.63 21.77 11.26
C GLY A 440 -5.66 22.79 12.40
N THR A 441 -4.51 23.34 12.81
CA THR A 441 -4.44 24.42 13.81
C THR A 441 -5.18 25.67 13.36
N LEU A 442 -5.01 26.08 12.10
CA LEU A 442 -5.71 27.24 11.55
C LEU A 442 -7.24 27.03 11.52
N VAL A 443 -7.68 25.82 11.22
CA VAL A 443 -9.12 25.51 11.04
C VAL A 443 -9.80 25.14 12.34
N TYR A 444 -9.10 24.52 13.30
CA TYR A 444 -9.68 24.04 14.55
C TYR A 444 -9.16 24.81 15.78
N SER A 445 -7.84 24.80 16.01
CA SER A 445 -7.30 25.33 17.28
C SER A 445 -7.49 26.83 17.40
N VAL A 446 -7.24 27.59 16.31
CA VAL A 446 -7.43 29.05 16.30
C VAL A 446 -8.88 29.45 16.55
N PRO A 447 -9.91 28.93 15.86
CA PRO A 447 -11.31 29.21 16.19
C PRO A 447 -11.70 28.83 17.62
N VAL A 448 -11.22 27.69 18.14
CA VAL A 448 -11.49 27.25 19.51
C VAL A 448 -10.92 28.23 20.53
N TRP A 449 -9.69 28.71 20.32
CA TRP A 449 -9.07 29.69 21.23
C TRP A 449 -9.76 31.06 21.17
N ILE A 450 -10.10 31.55 19.97
CA ILE A 450 -10.70 32.88 19.80
C ILE A 450 -12.11 32.91 20.38
N ASN A 451 -12.94 31.88 20.12
CA ASN A 451 -14.33 31.88 20.53
C ASN A 451 -14.58 31.21 21.88
N GLY A 452 -13.54 30.64 22.51
CA GLY A 452 -13.65 29.97 23.82
C GLY A 452 -14.61 28.78 23.80
N TYR A 453 -14.66 28.01 22.71
CA TYR A 453 -15.49 26.81 22.65
C TYR A 453 -14.93 25.76 23.62
N ASN A 454 -15.75 25.40 24.63
CA ASN A 454 -15.43 24.39 25.65
C ASN A 454 -15.88 22.99 25.23
#